data_bf1a22982d09bb62b0a7294aa701fcb0
#
_entry.id   bf1a22982d09bb62b0a7294aa701fcb0
#
_cell.length_a   1.000
_cell.length_b   1.000
_cell.length_c   1.000
_cell.angle_alpha   90.00
_cell.angle_beta   90.00
_cell.angle_gamma   90.00
#
_symmetry.space_group_name_H-M   'P 1'
#
loop_
_entity.id
_entity.type
_entity.pdbx_description
1 polymer ?
#
loop_
_entity_poly.entity_id
_entity_poly.type
_entity_poly.pdbx_seq_one_letter_code
_entity_poly.pdbx_strand_id
1 'polypeptide(L)'
;MRFPLRLTVDLALARLARTWRENAASTSVLLLAPMEPASPSGLDSSALHPMAPRAGTELLARVRNASAPVVWIGGSEPLLHPEMGQLTRCIAGTGRDVFLETDGALLRRRIHEFRPVSRLFLTIQWNGLERSHDVRAGRAGAFQAALEGMRVARLSGFLICVHARVHAETALGEMAESIHFARSLDVDGIVISSANGGSNSANAEATDLQQKIVEARKLIGSKWWESFSRLVGPLVSGQRNTTPGAEAVGVRAERESHANEESVRVA
;
A
#
# COMPACT_ATOMS: atom_id res chain seq x y z
N MET A 1 -19.15 -0.02 3.59
CA MET A 1 -18.22 0.75 2.73
C MET A 1 -19.00 1.69 1.84
N ARG A 2 -18.76 2.99 1.93
CA ARG A 2 -19.36 4.01 1.06
C ARG A 2 -18.27 4.59 0.15
N PHE A 3 -18.44 4.49 -1.17
CA PHE A 3 -17.51 5.11 -2.11
C PHE A 3 -17.79 6.62 -2.17
N PRO A 4 -16.79 7.50 -2.06
CA PRO A 4 -17.02 8.93 -2.10
C PRO A 4 -17.55 9.38 -3.47
N LEU A 5 -18.70 10.06 -3.49
CA LEU A 5 -19.29 10.54 -4.74
C LEU A 5 -18.34 11.50 -5.50
N ARG A 6 -17.60 12.32 -4.77
CA ARG A 6 -16.60 13.23 -5.35
C ARG A 6 -15.52 12.49 -6.12
N LEU A 7 -14.98 11.42 -5.54
CA LEU A 7 -13.97 10.59 -6.21
C LEU A 7 -14.50 9.97 -7.50
N THR A 8 -15.80 9.59 -7.53
CA THR A 8 -16.47 9.13 -8.75
C THR A 8 -16.46 10.20 -9.82
N VAL A 9 -16.85 11.43 -9.47
CA VAL A 9 -16.90 12.57 -10.39
C VAL A 9 -15.51 12.93 -10.89
N ASP A 10 -14.54 13.02 -9.99
CA ASP A 10 -13.15 13.39 -10.31
C ASP A 10 -12.51 12.36 -11.26
N LEU A 11 -12.76 11.07 -11.05
CA LEU A 11 -12.30 10.00 -11.94
C LEU A 11 -13.02 10.01 -13.29
N ALA A 12 -14.31 10.29 -13.32
CA ALA A 12 -15.07 10.40 -14.55
C ALA A 12 -14.59 11.59 -15.40
N LEU A 13 -14.38 12.75 -14.78
CA LEU A 13 -13.84 13.93 -15.46
C LEU A 13 -12.42 13.69 -15.99
N ALA A 14 -11.57 13.00 -15.21
CA ALA A 14 -10.22 12.65 -15.67
C ALA A 14 -10.26 11.67 -16.86
N ARG A 15 -11.23 10.77 -16.92
CA ARG A 15 -11.44 9.89 -18.09
C ARG A 15 -11.89 10.67 -19.32
N LEU A 16 -12.85 11.58 -19.15
CA LEU A 16 -13.34 12.43 -20.25
C LEU A 16 -12.23 13.35 -20.78
N ALA A 17 -11.46 13.98 -19.90
CA ALA A 17 -10.33 14.82 -20.31
C ALA A 17 -9.28 14.05 -21.11
N ARG A 18 -9.14 12.74 -20.87
CA ARG A 18 -8.24 11.85 -21.62
C ARG A 18 -8.71 11.62 -23.05
N THR A 19 -10.02 11.45 -23.27
CA THR A 19 -10.58 11.24 -24.62
C THR A 19 -10.48 12.48 -25.50
N TRP A 20 -10.39 13.66 -24.89
CA TRP A 20 -10.29 14.94 -25.60
C TRP A 20 -8.84 15.41 -25.84
N ARG A 21 -7.87 14.82 -25.17
CA ARG A 21 -6.45 15.12 -25.33
C ARG A 21 -5.72 13.88 -25.85
N GLU A 22 -5.66 13.71 -27.15
CA GLU A 22 -5.05 12.55 -27.83
C GLU A 22 -3.56 12.30 -27.51
N ASN A 23 -2.87 13.21 -26.81
CA ASN A 23 -1.43 13.13 -26.55
C ASN A 23 -0.98 13.32 -25.09
N ALA A 24 -1.86 13.36 -24.12
CA ALA A 24 -1.42 13.48 -22.74
C ALA A 24 -1.48 12.11 -22.03
N ALA A 25 -0.35 11.61 -21.59
CA ALA A 25 -0.23 10.51 -20.62
C ALA A 25 -0.82 10.94 -19.26
N SER A 26 -2.13 11.27 -19.24
CA SER A 26 -2.85 11.67 -18.03
C SER A 26 -3.12 10.42 -17.20
N THR A 27 -2.28 10.18 -16.23
CA THR A 27 -2.50 9.12 -15.23
C THR A 27 -3.63 9.53 -14.29
N SER A 28 -4.56 8.61 -14.02
CA SER A 28 -5.63 8.85 -13.03
C SER A 28 -5.10 8.87 -11.60
N VAL A 29 -3.90 8.37 -11.37
CA VAL A 29 -3.26 8.25 -10.06
C VAL A 29 -1.81 8.70 -10.15
N LEU A 30 -1.42 9.60 -9.27
CA LEU A 30 -0.03 9.98 -9.05
C LEU A 30 0.53 9.15 -7.90
N LEU A 31 1.62 8.43 -8.15
CA LEU A 31 2.34 7.70 -7.09
C LEU A 31 3.45 8.60 -6.52
N LEU A 32 3.47 8.73 -5.20
CA LEU A 32 4.51 9.45 -4.47
C LEU A 32 5.19 8.51 -3.48
N ALA A 33 6.53 8.44 -3.56
CA ALA A 33 7.38 7.80 -2.57
C ALA A 33 8.10 8.90 -1.78
N PRO A 34 7.68 9.21 -0.55
CA PRO A 34 8.26 10.30 0.23
C PRO A 34 9.60 9.95 0.87
N MET A 35 9.93 8.67 0.91
CA MET A 35 11.21 8.17 1.42
C MET A 35 12.01 7.57 0.27
N GLU A 36 13.33 7.74 0.31
CA GLU A 36 14.26 7.17 -0.67
C GLU A 36 15.50 6.60 0.02
N PRO A 37 16.22 5.66 -0.61
CA PRO A 37 17.52 5.21 -0.09
C PRO A 37 18.48 6.38 0.07
N ALA A 38 19.14 6.48 1.21
CA ALA A 38 19.96 7.63 1.61
C ALA A 38 21.26 7.83 0.79
N SER A 39 21.60 6.94 -0.11
CA SER A 39 22.72 7.16 -1.06
C SER A 39 22.61 6.27 -2.30
N PRO A 40 22.74 6.83 -3.50
CA PRO A 40 22.97 6.07 -4.71
C PRO A 40 24.47 5.86 -5.01
N SER A 41 25.37 6.29 -4.13
CA SER A 41 26.81 6.26 -4.39
C SER A 41 27.47 5.01 -3.86
N GLY A 42 27.63 4.04 -4.75
CA GLY A 42 28.77 3.14 -4.72
C GLY A 42 28.54 1.72 -4.20
N LEU A 43 28.65 0.77 -5.09
CA LEU A 43 29.35 -0.53 -5.03
C LEU A 43 29.01 -1.58 -3.96
N ASP A 44 28.18 -1.32 -2.94
CA ASP A 44 27.75 -2.35 -2.00
C ASP A 44 26.23 -2.55 -2.04
N SER A 45 25.80 -3.47 -2.92
CA SER A 45 24.38 -3.86 -3.07
C SER A 45 23.88 -4.76 -1.93
N SER A 46 24.67 -4.99 -0.89
CA SER A 46 24.33 -5.85 0.26
C SER A 46 24.02 -5.10 1.57
N ALA A 47 24.24 -3.79 1.62
CA ALA A 47 23.96 -3.00 2.82
C ALA A 47 22.53 -2.44 2.78
N LEU A 48 21.77 -2.67 3.85
CA LEU A 48 20.50 -1.98 4.12
C LEU A 48 20.75 -0.47 4.18
N HIS A 49 20.48 0.22 3.09
CA HIS A 49 20.66 1.67 3.06
C HIS A 49 19.61 2.34 3.95
N PRO A 50 20.02 3.25 4.85
CA PRO A 50 19.07 4.04 5.63
C PRO A 50 18.19 4.82 4.67
N MET A 51 16.88 4.92 5.00
CA MET A 51 15.93 5.70 4.22
C MET A 51 16.00 7.16 4.61
N ALA A 52 16.03 8.05 3.62
CA ALA A 52 16.02 9.49 3.81
C ALA A 52 14.69 10.11 3.31
N PRO A 53 14.17 11.14 3.99
CA PRO A 53 12.99 11.84 3.51
C PRO A 53 13.33 12.70 2.30
N ARG A 54 12.48 12.66 1.26
CA ARG A 54 12.56 13.61 0.14
C ARG A 54 12.08 14.99 0.58
N ALA A 55 12.60 16.03 -0.03
CA ALA A 55 12.14 17.38 0.29
C ALA A 55 10.65 17.57 0.01
N GLY A 56 9.90 18.08 0.99
CA GLY A 56 8.46 18.33 0.85
C GLY A 56 8.11 19.26 -0.32
N THR A 57 8.98 20.21 -0.64
CA THR A 57 8.84 21.10 -1.81
C THR A 57 8.90 20.36 -3.14
N GLU A 58 9.76 19.34 -3.26
CA GLU A 58 9.87 18.48 -4.44
C GLU A 58 8.58 17.66 -4.61
N LEU A 59 8.13 17.02 -3.54
CA LEU A 59 6.90 16.23 -3.56
C LEU A 59 5.69 17.07 -3.97
N LEU A 60 5.55 18.29 -3.42
CA LEU A 60 4.49 19.21 -3.78
C LEU A 60 4.62 19.74 -5.22
N ALA A 61 5.83 19.94 -5.73
CA ALA A 61 6.05 20.29 -7.12
C ALA A 61 5.56 19.20 -8.06
N ARG A 62 5.84 17.92 -7.76
CA ARG A 62 5.32 16.77 -8.52
C ARG A 62 3.79 16.74 -8.53
N VAL A 63 3.16 17.01 -7.38
CA VAL A 63 1.69 17.09 -7.29
C VAL A 63 1.15 18.22 -8.15
N ARG A 64 1.73 19.43 -8.08
CA ARG A 64 1.28 20.58 -8.89
C ARG A 64 1.37 20.33 -10.38
N ASN A 65 2.42 19.65 -10.83
CA ASN A 65 2.67 19.35 -12.25
C ASN A 65 1.82 18.17 -12.78
N ALA A 66 1.21 17.39 -11.90
CA ALA A 66 0.35 16.28 -12.29
C ALA A 66 -1.11 16.71 -12.42
N SER A 67 -1.83 16.13 -13.37
CA SER A 67 -3.28 16.31 -13.53
C SER A 67 -4.10 15.22 -12.83
N ALA A 68 -3.45 14.27 -12.16
CA ALA A 68 -4.10 13.13 -11.52
C ALA A 68 -5.02 13.57 -10.37
N PRO A 69 -6.30 13.13 -10.33
CA PRO A 69 -7.22 13.45 -9.25
C PRO A 69 -6.93 12.67 -7.96
N VAL A 70 -6.19 11.59 -8.06
CA VAL A 70 -5.79 10.73 -6.94
C VAL A 70 -4.29 10.80 -6.74
N VAL A 71 -3.87 10.94 -5.48
CA VAL A 71 -2.48 10.84 -5.06
C VAL A 71 -2.34 9.66 -4.10
N TRP A 72 -1.56 8.67 -4.51
CA TRP A 72 -1.22 7.54 -3.66
C TRP A 72 0.19 7.75 -3.10
N ILE A 73 0.29 7.87 -1.80
CA ILE A 73 1.55 8.04 -1.07
C ILE A 73 1.91 6.69 -0.45
N GLY A 74 2.99 6.09 -0.91
CA GLY A 74 3.42 4.75 -0.49
C GLY A 74 4.90 4.52 -0.74
N GLY A 75 5.29 3.26 -0.93
CA GLY A 75 6.68 2.86 -1.05
C GLY A 75 7.23 2.39 0.30
N SER A 76 8.31 2.96 0.80
CA SER A 76 8.74 2.75 2.20
C SER A 76 7.76 3.45 3.14
N GLU A 77 7.78 3.08 4.44
CA GLU A 77 6.83 3.62 5.43
C GLU A 77 6.76 5.16 5.40
N PRO A 78 5.69 5.76 4.84
CA PRO A 78 5.59 7.21 4.70
C PRO A 78 5.52 7.95 6.04
N LEU A 79 5.07 7.28 7.09
CA LEU A 79 5.01 7.89 8.42
C LEU A 79 6.40 8.11 9.04
N LEU A 80 7.48 7.65 8.41
CA LEU A 80 8.84 8.05 8.79
C LEU A 80 9.19 9.46 8.32
N HIS A 81 8.49 9.99 7.31
CA HIS A 81 8.74 11.35 6.82
C HIS A 81 8.27 12.39 7.85
N PRO A 82 9.14 13.33 8.28
CA PRO A 82 8.83 14.24 9.39
C PRO A 82 7.66 15.19 9.09
N GLU A 83 7.48 15.61 7.85
CA GLU A 83 6.46 16.56 7.43
C GLU A 83 5.21 15.91 6.82
N MET A 84 4.98 14.60 7.00
CA MET A 84 3.91 13.88 6.31
C MET A 84 2.51 14.44 6.62
N GLY A 85 2.25 14.84 7.85
CA GLY A 85 0.98 15.47 8.23
C GLY A 85 0.72 16.79 7.51
N GLN A 86 1.77 17.59 7.28
CA GLN A 86 1.67 18.84 6.51
C GLN A 86 1.50 18.56 5.01
N LEU A 87 2.28 17.63 4.47
CA LEU A 87 2.22 17.25 3.05
C LEU A 87 0.84 16.74 2.66
N THR A 88 0.26 15.80 3.42
CA THR A 88 -1.07 15.27 3.14
C THR A 88 -2.14 16.36 3.17
N ARG A 89 -2.05 17.30 4.12
CA ARG A 89 -2.96 18.45 4.21
C ARG A 89 -2.84 19.38 3.01
N CYS A 90 -1.60 19.72 2.60
CA CYS A 90 -1.36 20.53 1.41
C CYS A 90 -1.90 19.85 0.15
N ILE A 91 -1.65 18.56 -0.03
CA ILE A 91 -2.11 17.80 -1.20
C ILE A 91 -3.64 17.72 -1.23
N ALA A 92 -4.28 17.36 -0.13
CA ALA A 92 -5.74 17.32 -0.03
C ALA A 92 -6.38 18.69 -0.29
N GLY A 93 -5.70 19.77 0.15
CA GLY A 93 -6.10 21.15 -0.10
C GLY A 93 -6.12 21.55 -1.58
N THR A 94 -5.42 20.82 -2.45
CA THR A 94 -5.49 21.02 -3.91
C THR A 94 -6.74 20.38 -4.54
N GLY A 95 -7.63 19.79 -3.76
CA GLY A 95 -8.83 19.11 -4.23
C GLY A 95 -8.62 17.67 -4.68
N ARG A 96 -7.45 17.09 -4.46
CA ARG A 96 -7.14 15.69 -4.79
C ARG A 96 -7.49 14.75 -3.65
N ASP A 97 -7.90 13.53 -4.00
CA ASP A 97 -8.08 12.47 -3.02
C ASP A 97 -6.71 11.80 -2.72
N VAL A 98 -6.37 11.73 -1.44
CA VAL A 98 -5.08 11.25 -0.95
C VAL A 98 -5.27 9.90 -0.27
N PHE A 99 -4.52 8.91 -0.73
CA PHE A 99 -4.40 7.60 -0.09
C PHE A 99 -3.00 7.49 0.50
N LEU A 100 -2.89 7.62 1.82
CA LEU A 100 -1.63 7.50 2.56
C LEU A 100 -1.49 6.06 3.04
N GLU A 101 -0.62 5.30 2.37
CA GLU A 101 -0.38 3.90 2.68
C GLU A 101 0.65 3.75 3.80
N THR A 102 0.33 2.93 4.81
CA THR A 102 1.19 2.67 5.97
C THR A 102 0.99 1.24 6.49
N ASP A 103 1.97 0.69 7.18
CA ASP A 103 1.84 -0.57 7.92
C ASP A 103 1.01 -0.41 9.22
N GLY A 104 0.67 0.81 9.58
CA GLY A 104 -0.14 1.16 10.75
C GLY A 104 0.62 1.27 12.08
N ALA A 105 1.85 0.78 12.16
CA ALA A 105 2.60 0.72 13.42
C ALA A 105 2.89 2.08 14.04
N LEU A 106 3.08 3.10 13.22
CA LEU A 106 3.38 4.45 13.68
C LEU A 106 2.12 5.31 13.90
N LEU A 107 0.94 4.87 13.46
CA LEU A 107 -0.29 5.67 13.54
C LEU A 107 -0.60 6.11 14.98
N ARG A 108 -0.50 5.21 15.95
CA ARG A 108 -0.75 5.55 17.36
C ARG A 108 0.10 6.71 17.85
N ARG A 109 1.35 6.80 17.39
CA ARG A 109 2.29 7.84 17.82
C ARG A 109 2.12 9.14 17.06
N ARG A 110 1.74 9.06 15.77
CA ARG A 110 1.78 10.18 14.85
C ARG A 110 0.42 10.69 14.39
N ILE A 111 -0.69 10.05 14.80
CA ILE A 111 -2.04 10.43 14.33
C ILE A 111 -2.38 11.89 14.60
N HIS A 112 -1.85 12.48 15.68
CA HIS A 112 -2.08 13.87 16.07
C HIS A 112 -1.47 14.90 15.09
N GLU A 113 -0.54 14.48 14.23
CA GLU A 113 0.05 15.34 13.19
C GLU A 113 -0.89 15.53 11.98
N PHE A 114 -1.89 14.67 11.86
CA PHE A 114 -2.82 14.65 10.74
C PHE A 114 -4.14 15.33 11.11
N ARG A 115 -4.87 15.76 10.09
CA ARG A 115 -6.24 16.25 10.24
C ARG A 115 -7.19 15.38 9.43
N PRO A 116 -8.28 14.89 10.01
CA PRO A 116 -9.29 14.15 9.28
C PRO A 116 -10.01 15.10 8.30
N VAL A 117 -9.91 14.80 7.04
CA VAL A 117 -10.61 15.49 5.95
C VAL A 117 -11.21 14.47 4.99
N SER A 118 -12.29 14.85 4.34
CA SER A 118 -13.06 13.94 3.46
C SER A 118 -12.31 13.45 2.22
N ARG A 119 -11.09 13.93 1.98
CA ARG A 119 -10.21 13.57 0.87
C ARG A 119 -8.95 12.81 1.31
N LEU A 120 -8.80 12.51 2.61
CA LEU A 120 -7.66 11.75 3.13
C LEU A 120 -8.11 10.39 3.63
N PHE A 121 -7.61 9.35 2.98
CA PHE A 121 -7.73 7.96 3.39
C PHE A 121 -6.40 7.52 4.01
N LEU A 122 -6.44 7.06 5.26
CA LEU A 122 -5.35 6.29 5.83
C LEU A 122 -5.50 4.86 5.33
N THR A 123 -4.54 4.43 4.52
CA THR A 123 -4.60 3.16 3.79
C THR A 123 -3.68 2.17 4.48
N ILE A 124 -4.27 1.16 5.11
CA ILE A 124 -3.52 0.18 5.88
C ILE A 124 -3.14 -1.00 5.01
N GLN A 125 -1.86 -1.32 4.99
CA GLN A 125 -1.36 -2.52 4.31
C GLN A 125 -1.89 -3.78 4.98
N TRP A 126 -2.33 -4.72 4.13
CA TRP A 126 -2.95 -5.94 4.57
C TRP A 126 -2.42 -7.14 3.79
N ASN A 127 -1.65 -7.99 4.45
CA ASN A 127 -0.95 -9.10 3.81
C ASN A 127 -1.52 -10.49 4.18
N GLY A 128 -2.78 -10.56 4.60
CA GLY A 128 -3.43 -11.80 5.05
C GLY A 128 -3.92 -11.71 6.49
N LEU A 129 -4.26 -12.84 7.09
CA LEU A 129 -4.58 -12.96 8.50
C LEU A 129 -3.31 -12.88 9.36
N GLU A 130 -3.44 -12.86 10.67
CA GLU A 130 -2.37 -12.56 11.64
C GLU A 130 -1.04 -13.26 11.32
N ARG A 131 -1.06 -14.60 11.21
CA ARG A 131 0.17 -15.37 10.93
C ARG A 131 0.82 -14.97 9.61
N SER A 132 0.04 -14.93 8.54
CA SER A 132 0.54 -14.60 7.20
C SER A 132 0.98 -13.16 7.11
N HIS A 133 0.26 -12.24 7.77
CA HIS A 133 0.61 -10.83 7.82
C HIS A 133 1.95 -10.62 8.53
N ASP A 134 2.14 -11.21 9.70
CA ASP A 134 3.36 -11.08 10.51
C ASP A 134 4.58 -11.64 9.77
N VAL A 135 4.44 -12.83 9.16
CA VAL A 135 5.51 -13.44 8.35
C VAL A 135 5.89 -12.53 7.19
N ARG A 136 4.92 -12.00 6.44
CA ARG A 136 5.17 -11.13 5.28
C ARG A 136 5.65 -9.73 5.65
N ALA A 137 5.30 -9.26 6.83
CA ALA A 137 5.83 -8.02 7.40
C ALA A 137 7.24 -8.21 8.01
N GLY A 138 7.71 -9.46 8.16
CA GLY A 138 8.99 -9.79 8.81
C GLY A 138 9.04 -9.42 10.30
N ARG A 139 7.89 -9.29 10.95
CA ARG A 139 7.79 -8.81 12.33
C ARG A 139 6.57 -9.41 13.03
N ALA A 140 6.81 -10.11 14.13
CA ALA A 140 5.74 -10.59 15.00
C ALA A 140 4.94 -9.41 15.59
N GLY A 141 3.62 -9.54 15.64
CA GLY A 141 2.70 -8.52 16.12
C GLY A 141 2.45 -7.37 15.14
N ALA A 142 2.90 -7.46 13.89
CA ALA A 142 2.61 -6.47 12.85
C ALA A 142 1.10 -6.35 12.58
N PHE A 143 0.39 -7.48 12.56
CA PHE A 143 -1.05 -7.54 12.39
C PHE A 143 -1.80 -6.79 13.49
N GLN A 144 -1.41 -7.03 14.74
CA GLN A 144 -2.01 -6.36 15.90
C GLN A 144 -1.72 -4.86 15.88
N ALA A 145 -0.49 -4.46 15.49
CA ALA A 145 -0.13 -3.05 15.34
C ALA A 145 -0.96 -2.37 14.24
N ALA A 146 -1.20 -3.05 13.11
CA ALA A 146 -2.07 -2.55 12.04
C ALA A 146 -3.51 -2.35 12.53
N LEU A 147 -4.08 -3.33 13.25
CA LEU A 147 -5.42 -3.24 13.85
C LEU A 147 -5.53 -2.09 14.85
N GLU A 148 -4.54 -1.93 15.73
CA GLU A 148 -4.51 -0.83 16.68
C GLU A 148 -4.40 0.52 15.98
N GLY A 149 -3.54 0.62 14.96
CA GLY A 149 -3.43 1.81 14.12
C GLY A 149 -4.75 2.18 13.45
N MET A 150 -5.45 1.20 12.86
CA MET A 150 -6.79 1.39 12.28
C MET A 150 -7.80 1.89 13.30
N ARG A 151 -7.81 1.28 14.50
CA ARG A 151 -8.72 1.69 15.58
C ARG A 151 -8.49 3.13 16.01
N VAL A 152 -7.23 3.51 16.23
CA VAL A 152 -6.86 4.89 16.59
C VAL A 152 -7.28 5.86 15.49
N ALA A 153 -6.99 5.55 14.24
CA ALA A 153 -7.36 6.38 13.10
C ALA A 153 -8.88 6.54 12.97
N ARG A 154 -9.65 5.47 13.16
CA ARG A 154 -11.11 5.50 13.15
C ARG A 154 -11.66 6.39 14.25
N LEU A 155 -11.19 6.22 15.49
CA LEU A 155 -11.60 7.04 16.63
C LEU A 155 -11.24 8.52 16.45
N SER A 156 -10.20 8.80 15.68
CA SER A 156 -9.80 10.16 15.32
C SER A 156 -10.57 10.74 14.14
N GLY A 157 -11.54 10.01 13.57
CA GLY A 157 -12.43 10.48 12.50
C GLY A 157 -11.84 10.38 11.08
N PHE A 158 -10.79 9.61 10.88
CA PHE A 158 -10.22 9.40 9.55
C PHE A 158 -11.01 8.38 8.73
N LEU A 159 -10.98 8.55 7.41
CA LEU A 159 -11.41 7.52 6.47
C LEU A 159 -10.34 6.43 6.39
N ILE A 160 -10.77 5.18 6.48
CA ILE A 160 -9.89 4.02 6.48
C ILE A 160 -10.07 3.22 5.20
N CYS A 161 -8.98 3.03 4.48
CA CYS A 161 -8.90 2.09 3.37
C CYS A 161 -7.98 0.92 3.75
N VAL A 162 -8.32 -0.29 3.33
CA VAL A 162 -7.42 -1.44 3.42
C VAL A 162 -6.81 -1.69 2.04
N HIS A 163 -5.50 -1.81 1.97
CA HIS A 163 -4.79 -2.25 0.78
C HIS A 163 -4.40 -3.72 0.94
N ALA A 164 -5.26 -4.62 0.47
CA ALA A 164 -5.02 -6.06 0.52
C ALA A 164 -4.07 -6.47 -0.60
N ARG A 165 -2.92 -7.04 -0.24
CA ARG A 165 -1.90 -7.52 -1.16
C ARG A 165 -2.03 -9.02 -1.33
N VAL A 166 -2.27 -9.47 -2.54
CA VAL A 166 -2.41 -10.87 -2.89
C VAL A 166 -1.04 -11.42 -3.31
N HIS A 167 -0.61 -12.47 -2.62
CA HIS A 167 0.64 -13.18 -2.90
C HIS A 167 0.34 -14.45 -3.72
N ALA A 168 1.28 -14.89 -4.53
CA ALA A 168 1.10 -16.07 -5.40
C ALA A 168 0.81 -17.34 -4.58
N GLU A 169 1.50 -17.49 -3.45
CA GLU A 169 1.38 -18.62 -2.53
C GLU A 169 0.13 -18.61 -1.65
N THR A 170 -0.63 -17.49 -1.62
CA THR A 170 -1.83 -17.38 -0.78
C THR A 170 -2.94 -18.30 -1.31
N ALA A 171 -3.47 -19.17 -0.45
CA ALA A 171 -4.63 -19.98 -0.78
C ALA A 171 -5.89 -19.11 -0.95
N LEU A 172 -6.78 -19.49 -1.88
CA LEU A 172 -8.03 -18.74 -2.14
C LEU A 172 -8.91 -18.62 -0.89
N GLY A 173 -8.96 -19.68 -0.06
CA GLY A 173 -9.72 -19.68 1.20
C GLY A 173 -9.17 -18.62 2.18
N GLU A 174 -7.86 -18.62 2.43
CA GLU A 174 -7.21 -17.65 3.32
C GLU A 174 -7.43 -16.20 2.82
N MET A 175 -7.31 -16.02 1.50
CA MET A 175 -7.56 -14.70 0.90
C MET A 175 -9.00 -14.23 1.13
N ALA A 176 -9.99 -15.14 0.94
CA ALA A 176 -11.39 -14.82 1.16
C ALA A 176 -11.67 -14.48 2.64
N GLU A 177 -11.17 -15.27 3.57
CA GLU A 177 -11.29 -15.03 5.00
C GLU A 177 -10.67 -13.69 5.39
N SER A 178 -9.48 -13.40 4.87
CA SER A 178 -8.76 -12.13 5.12
C SER A 178 -9.56 -10.91 4.63
N ILE A 179 -10.17 -10.98 3.45
CA ILE A 179 -11.00 -9.88 2.92
C ILE A 179 -12.30 -9.76 3.71
N HIS A 180 -12.94 -10.87 4.07
CA HIS A 180 -14.13 -10.85 4.91
C HIS A 180 -13.83 -10.25 6.28
N PHE A 181 -12.70 -10.59 6.89
CA PHE A 181 -12.26 -10.00 8.15
C PHE A 181 -12.05 -8.50 7.99
N ALA A 182 -11.30 -8.04 6.96
CA ALA A 182 -11.11 -6.62 6.69
C ALA A 182 -12.45 -5.86 6.54
N ARG A 183 -13.44 -6.47 5.88
CA ARG A 183 -14.78 -5.88 5.76
C ARG A 183 -15.51 -5.78 7.10
N SER A 184 -15.31 -6.73 8.01
CA SER A 184 -15.94 -6.70 9.34
C SER A 184 -15.41 -5.59 10.24
N LEU A 185 -14.26 -5.00 9.90
CA LEU A 185 -13.66 -3.86 10.62
C LEU A 185 -14.30 -2.52 10.28
N ASP A 186 -15.42 -2.51 9.53
CA ASP A 186 -16.15 -1.30 9.12
C ASP A 186 -15.26 -0.26 8.42
N VAL A 187 -14.38 -0.74 7.51
CA VAL A 187 -13.51 0.14 6.72
C VAL A 187 -14.31 0.88 5.63
N ASP A 188 -13.85 2.06 5.23
CA ASP A 188 -14.50 2.87 4.20
C ASP A 188 -14.25 2.30 2.79
N GLY A 189 -13.09 1.66 2.59
CA GLY A 189 -12.75 1.05 1.31
C GLY A 189 -11.75 -0.08 1.38
N ILE A 190 -11.68 -0.84 0.28
CA ILE A 190 -10.68 -1.89 0.08
C ILE A 190 -10.13 -1.77 -1.34
N VAL A 191 -8.80 -1.75 -1.44
CA VAL A 191 -8.05 -1.87 -2.70
C VAL A 191 -7.28 -3.18 -2.69
N ILE A 192 -7.28 -3.90 -3.80
CA ILE A 192 -6.59 -5.18 -3.96
C ILE A 192 -5.55 -5.08 -5.07
N SER A 193 -4.32 -5.48 -4.77
CA SER A 193 -3.22 -5.52 -5.72
C SER A 193 -2.42 -6.81 -5.62
N SER A 194 -1.53 -7.04 -6.57
CA SER A 194 -0.47 -8.03 -6.44
C SER A 194 0.58 -7.55 -5.43
N ALA A 195 1.08 -8.43 -4.60
CA ALA A 195 2.21 -8.15 -3.70
C ALA A 195 3.54 -8.07 -4.47
N ASN A 196 3.71 -8.92 -5.46
CA ASN A 196 4.86 -8.89 -6.36
C ASN A 196 4.48 -8.01 -7.54
N GLY A 197 5.22 -6.94 -7.77
CA GLY A 197 4.99 -6.07 -8.92
C GLY A 197 4.71 -6.90 -10.15
N GLY A 198 3.74 -6.50 -10.98
CA GLY A 198 3.31 -7.28 -12.12
C GLY A 198 4.51 -7.62 -13.00
N SER A 199 5.08 -8.79 -12.79
CA SER A 199 6.05 -9.34 -13.74
C SER A 199 5.26 -9.58 -15.04
N ASN A 200 5.66 -8.91 -16.11
CA ASN A 200 5.18 -9.21 -17.48
C ASN A 200 5.62 -10.60 -17.96
N SER A 201 6.01 -11.49 -17.05
CA SER A 201 6.31 -12.87 -17.38
C SER A 201 4.99 -13.59 -17.66
N ALA A 202 4.81 -14.03 -18.89
CA ALA A 202 3.68 -14.85 -19.34
C ALA A 202 3.77 -16.29 -18.81
N ASN A 203 4.09 -16.46 -17.53
CA ASN A 203 4.23 -17.73 -16.86
C ASN A 203 2.87 -18.14 -16.25
N ALA A 204 2.63 -19.43 -16.13
CA ALA A 204 1.41 -19.99 -15.55
C ALA A 204 1.09 -19.43 -14.15
N GLU A 205 2.13 -19.17 -13.33
CA GLU A 205 2.02 -18.56 -12.00
C GLU A 205 1.47 -17.12 -12.04
N ALA A 206 1.87 -16.33 -13.04
CA ALA A 206 1.36 -14.97 -13.22
C ALA A 206 -0.14 -15.00 -13.59
N THR A 207 -0.57 -15.99 -14.39
CA THR A 207 -1.97 -16.17 -14.77
C THR A 207 -2.82 -16.57 -13.56
N ASP A 208 -2.35 -17.50 -12.73
CA ASP A 208 -3.01 -17.91 -11.49
C ASP A 208 -3.16 -16.74 -10.51
N LEU A 209 -2.10 -15.95 -10.32
CA LEU A 209 -2.12 -14.77 -9.46
C LEU A 209 -3.12 -13.71 -9.97
N GLN A 210 -3.19 -13.49 -11.29
CA GLN A 210 -4.18 -12.57 -11.86
C GLN A 210 -5.61 -13.07 -11.64
N GLN A 211 -5.85 -14.36 -11.78
CA GLN A 211 -7.15 -14.94 -11.49
C GLN A 211 -7.52 -14.80 -10.01
N LYS A 212 -6.59 -15.06 -9.09
CA LYS A 212 -6.77 -14.82 -7.65
C LYS A 212 -7.13 -13.36 -7.35
N ILE A 213 -6.47 -12.40 -7.98
CA ILE A 213 -6.76 -10.97 -7.82
C ILE A 213 -8.17 -10.64 -8.33
N VAL A 214 -8.60 -11.21 -9.45
CA VAL A 214 -9.95 -11.01 -9.98
C VAL A 214 -11.00 -11.54 -9.01
N GLU A 215 -10.82 -12.76 -8.49
CA GLU A 215 -11.74 -13.34 -7.50
C GLU A 215 -11.74 -12.53 -6.20
N ALA A 216 -10.57 -12.13 -5.70
CA ALA A 216 -10.45 -11.28 -4.52
C ALA A 216 -11.25 -9.98 -4.65
N ARG A 217 -11.17 -9.32 -5.81
CA ARG A 217 -11.91 -8.06 -6.05
C ARG A 217 -13.42 -8.24 -5.97
N LYS A 218 -13.98 -9.38 -6.39
CA LYS A 218 -15.42 -9.68 -6.26
C LYS A 218 -15.87 -9.71 -4.79
N LEU A 219 -14.96 -10.08 -3.87
CA LEU A 219 -15.23 -10.13 -2.43
C LEU A 219 -15.28 -8.76 -1.75
N ILE A 220 -14.86 -7.69 -2.42
CA ILE A 220 -14.96 -6.31 -1.88
C ILE A 220 -16.40 -5.96 -1.53
N GLY A 221 -17.38 -6.45 -2.30
CA GLY A 221 -18.81 -6.24 -2.03
C GLY A 221 -19.31 -4.83 -2.35
N SER A 222 -18.55 -4.06 -3.13
CA SER A 222 -18.92 -2.74 -3.63
C SER A 222 -18.39 -2.55 -5.05
N LYS A 223 -19.28 -2.41 -6.03
CA LYS A 223 -18.90 -2.24 -7.44
C LYS A 223 -18.00 -1.02 -7.69
N TRP A 224 -18.17 0.04 -6.91
CA TRP A 224 -17.33 1.24 -7.02
C TRP A 224 -15.92 1.00 -6.52
N TRP A 225 -15.78 0.39 -5.34
CA TRP A 225 -14.47 0.02 -4.80
C TRP A 225 -13.79 -1.08 -5.64
N GLU A 226 -14.55 -2.02 -6.19
CA GLU A 226 -14.03 -3.01 -7.13
C GLU A 226 -13.45 -2.34 -8.38
N SER A 227 -14.20 -1.38 -8.98
CA SER A 227 -13.74 -0.63 -10.15
C SER A 227 -12.52 0.24 -9.84
N PHE A 228 -12.50 0.88 -8.67
CA PHE A 228 -11.36 1.66 -8.20
C PHE A 228 -10.15 0.77 -7.95
N SER A 229 -10.32 -0.37 -7.30
CA SER A 229 -9.26 -1.37 -7.08
C SER A 229 -8.70 -1.91 -8.41
N ARG A 230 -9.54 -2.08 -9.43
CA ARG A 230 -9.09 -2.48 -10.78
C ARG A 230 -8.24 -1.41 -11.45
N LEU A 231 -8.53 -0.14 -11.21
CA LEU A 231 -7.77 0.99 -11.74
C LEU A 231 -6.44 1.18 -11.02
N VAL A 232 -6.46 1.17 -9.68
CA VAL A 232 -5.31 1.53 -8.82
C VAL A 232 -4.39 0.34 -8.57
N GLY A 233 -4.95 -0.85 -8.38
CA GLY A 233 -4.21 -2.05 -7.98
C GLY A 233 -2.96 -2.34 -8.83
N PRO A 234 -3.03 -2.33 -10.18
CA PRO A 234 -1.85 -2.54 -11.02
C PRO A 234 -0.76 -1.48 -10.84
N LEU A 235 -1.15 -0.24 -10.52
CA LEU A 235 -0.22 0.88 -10.36
C LEU A 235 0.54 0.82 -9.02
N VAL A 236 -0.14 0.34 -7.97
CA VAL A 236 0.45 0.22 -6.62
C VAL A 236 1.08 -1.15 -6.35
N SER A 237 0.94 -2.10 -7.29
CA SER A 237 1.59 -3.40 -7.23
C SER A 237 3.11 -3.23 -7.19
N GLY A 238 3.77 -3.96 -6.28
CA GLY A 238 5.24 -3.94 -6.17
C GLY A 238 5.81 -2.73 -5.41
N GLN A 239 5.01 -1.79 -4.96
CA GLN A 239 5.48 -0.82 -3.96
C GLN A 239 5.70 -1.57 -2.63
N ARG A 240 6.96 -1.79 -2.27
CA ARG A 240 7.31 -2.39 -0.97
C ARG A 240 7.37 -1.28 0.07
N ASN A 241 6.52 -1.37 1.09
CA ASN A 241 6.79 -0.69 2.34
C ASN A 241 7.75 -1.56 3.14
N THR A 242 9.02 -1.51 2.82
CA THR A 242 10.03 -2.14 3.65
C THR A 242 10.28 -1.22 4.84
N THR A 243 9.80 -1.61 6.01
CA THR A 243 10.29 -1.04 7.27
C THR A 243 11.76 -1.45 7.37
N PRO A 244 12.71 -0.51 7.57
CA PRO A 244 14.12 -0.88 7.74
C PRO A 244 14.24 -1.89 8.88
N GLY A 245 14.77 -3.09 8.59
CA GLY A 245 14.94 -4.17 9.56
C GLY A 245 14.17 -5.47 9.27
N ALA A 246 13.16 -5.47 8.42
CA ALA A 246 12.36 -6.66 8.13
C ALA A 246 13.08 -7.72 7.29
N GLU A 247 13.99 -7.30 6.39
CA GLU A 247 14.74 -8.24 5.53
C GLU A 247 15.85 -9.01 6.28
N ALA A 248 16.35 -8.49 7.41
CA ALA A 248 17.43 -9.15 8.15
C ALA A 248 16.97 -10.41 8.91
N VAL A 249 15.67 -10.53 9.21
CA VAL A 249 15.13 -11.66 9.99
C VAL A 249 14.76 -12.84 9.08
N GLY A 250 14.25 -12.58 7.87
CA GLY A 250 13.86 -13.64 6.92
C GLY A 250 15.05 -14.45 6.41
N VAL A 251 16.16 -13.78 6.04
CA VAL A 251 17.37 -14.43 5.53
C VAL A 251 18.10 -15.24 6.62
N ARG A 252 17.94 -14.85 7.88
CA ARG A 252 18.55 -15.58 9.00
C ARG A 252 17.80 -16.86 9.33
N ALA A 253 16.46 -16.85 9.24
CA ALA A 253 15.63 -18.03 9.47
C ALA A 253 15.82 -19.11 8.40
N GLU A 254 16.01 -18.74 7.12
CA GLU A 254 16.28 -19.70 6.04
C GLU A 254 17.70 -20.28 6.13
N ARG A 255 18.70 -19.50 6.58
CA ARG A 255 20.07 -20.01 6.79
C ARG A 255 20.19 -20.92 8.01
N GLU A 256 19.47 -20.67 9.08
CA GLU A 256 19.44 -21.54 10.27
C GLU A 256 18.65 -22.83 10.00
N SER A 257 17.63 -22.82 9.15
CA SER A 257 16.92 -24.01 8.71
C SER A 257 17.78 -24.92 7.83
N HIS A 258 18.54 -24.37 6.88
CA HIS A 258 19.47 -25.16 6.05
C HIS A 258 20.68 -25.67 6.81
N ALA A 259 21.23 -24.90 7.75
CA ALA A 259 22.36 -25.36 8.58
C ALA A 259 21.96 -26.51 9.54
N ASN A 260 20.70 -26.55 9.96
CA ASN A 260 20.20 -27.60 10.85
C ASN A 260 19.86 -28.90 10.07
N GLU A 261 19.47 -28.80 8.79
CA GLU A 261 19.26 -30.00 7.95
C GLU A 261 20.57 -30.67 7.50
N GLU A 262 21.66 -29.90 7.30
CA GLU A 262 22.96 -30.48 6.99
C GLU A 262 23.60 -31.16 8.21
N SER A 263 23.36 -30.67 9.43
CA SER A 263 23.92 -31.27 10.65
C SER A 263 23.29 -32.61 11.02
N VAL A 264 22.06 -32.89 10.54
CA VAL A 264 21.37 -34.17 10.80
C VAL A 264 21.75 -35.28 9.79
N ARG A 265 22.40 -34.92 8.67
CA ARG A 265 22.82 -35.89 7.65
C ARG A 265 24.25 -36.42 7.84
N VAL A 266 24.99 -35.92 8.82
CA VAL A 266 26.42 -36.33 9.09
C VAL A 266 26.57 -36.98 10.45
N ALA A 267 25.51 -37.35 11.15
CA ALA A 267 25.53 -38.11 12.40
C ALA A 267 24.93 -39.51 12.22
#